data_f35a92a54a47af6f41081ca89e2ae4c1
#
_entry.id   f35a92a54a47af6f41081ca89e2ae4c1
#
_cell.length_a   1.000
_cell.length_b   1.000
_cell.length_c   1.000
_cell.angle_alpha   90.00
_cell.angle_beta   90.00
_cell.angle_gamma   90.00
#
_symmetry.space_group_name_H-M   'P 1'
#
loop_
_entity.id
_entity.type
_entity.pdbx_description
1 polymer ?
#
loop_
_entity_poly.entity_id
_entity_poly.type
_entity_poly.pdbx_seq_one_letter_code
_entity_poly.pdbx_strand_id
1 'polypeptide(L)'
;GSSPKMKEKDHMTRTLTEGKGAYDVFAFHGHGSMSSYRHQINRLVKMRRELGIEAPWYANETAISAILIGEMKQAEILFQKFLYSWANGAIGYNWYDLRNDGFDPNANEHNFGLITRDFQPKAAYAVYNALAGAYREAKFLRTMRFGGSVEAFLFKAKDGRLLLAVWNNDPGCDGIPLCLSGISGQAEVIDLFGNVTSLPVRSRNLIFKAGRSPVTIRLEANAAELKEAGEFLKSGLVFSVTPG
;
A
#
# COMPACT_ATOMS: atom_id res chain seq x y z
N GLY A 1 -16.87 -12.17 -30.61
CA GLY A 1 -16.76 -11.01 -29.75
C GLY A 1 -15.55 -11.12 -28.85
N SER A 2 -14.59 -10.19 -28.97
CA SER A 2 -13.43 -10.09 -28.10
C SER A 2 -13.87 -9.85 -26.66
N SER A 3 -13.28 -10.56 -25.69
CA SER A 3 -13.63 -10.39 -24.26
C SER A 3 -13.36 -8.94 -23.80
N PRO A 4 -14.15 -8.39 -22.87
CA PRO A 4 -13.94 -7.05 -22.32
C PRO A 4 -12.50 -6.79 -21.82
N LYS A 5 -11.87 -7.82 -21.24
CA LYS A 5 -10.47 -7.76 -20.76
C LYS A 5 -9.42 -7.56 -21.87
N MET A 6 -9.70 -7.99 -23.09
CA MET A 6 -8.80 -7.79 -24.23
C MET A 6 -8.89 -6.36 -24.76
N LYS A 7 -10.09 -5.74 -24.72
CA LYS A 7 -10.28 -4.34 -25.13
C LYS A 7 -9.59 -3.36 -24.18
N GLU A 8 -9.63 -3.61 -22.87
CA GLU A 8 -8.99 -2.75 -21.85
C GLU A 8 -7.45 -2.80 -21.95
N LYS A 9 -6.88 -4.00 -22.17
CA LYS A 9 -5.44 -4.15 -22.42
C LYS A 9 -5.00 -3.41 -23.68
N ASP A 10 -5.81 -3.45 -24.73
CA ASP A 10 -5.56 -2.74 -25.97
C ASP A 10 -5.61 -1.21 -25.75
N HIS A 11 -6.58 -0.72 -25.01
CA HIS A 11 -6.73 0.73 -24.74
C HIS A 11 -5.50 1.30 -24.02
N MET A 12 -5.03 0.71 -22.92
CA MET A 12 -3.85 1.19 -22.22
C MET A 12 -2.60 1.16 -23.12
N THR A 13 -2.40 0.08 -23.86
CA THR A 13 -1.28 -0.05 -24.77
C THR A 13 -1.33 1.03 -25.84
N ARG A 14 -2.46 1.21 -26.49
CA ARG A 14 -2.63 2.23 -27.55
C ARG A 14 -2.45 3.65 -27.01
N THR A 15 -3.02 3.96 -25.87
CA THR A 15 -2.84 5.30 -25.25
C THR A 15 -1.37 5.57 -24.95
N LEU A 16 -0.64 4.59 -24.44
CA LEU A 16 0.79 4.76 -24.12
C LEU A 16 1.68 4.81 -25.37
N THR A 17 1.33 4.12 -26.45
CA THR A 17 2.13 4.09 -27.68
C THR A 17 1.76 5.18 -28.67
N GLU A 18 0.47 5.22 -29.06
CA GLU A 18 -0.04 6.16 -30.06
C GLU A 18 -0.26 7.56 -29.50
N GLY A 19 -0.63 7.67 -28.20
CA GLY A 19 -0.85 8.93 -27.50
C GLY A 19 0.39 9.53 -26.85
N LYS A 20 1.58 8.94 -27.03
CA LYS A 20 2.82 9.46 -26.46
C LYS A 20 3.05 10.93 -26.84
N GLY A 21 3.19 11.80 -25.83
CA GLY A 21 3.38 13.25 -26.01
C GLY A 21 2.08 14.04 -26.26
N ALA A 22 0.91 13.39 -26.29
CA ALA A 22 -0.38 14.04 -26.46
C ALA A 22 -1.12 14.31 -25.13
N TYR A 23 -0.54 13.96 -23.98
CA TYR A 23 -1.10 14.18 -22.65
C TYR A 23 -0.02 14.63 -21.67
N ASP A 24 -0.40 15.48 -20.74
CA ASP A 24 0.48 15.97 -19.65
C ASP A 24 0.51 15.00 -18.47
N VAL A 25 -0.59 14.27 -18.22
CA VAL A 25 -0.73 13.29 -17.15
C VAL A 25 -1.49 12.08 -17.67
N PHE A 26 -0.96 10.89 -17.43
CA PHE A 26 -1.68 9.65 -17.73
C PHE A 26 -2.59 9.27 -16.56
N ALA A 27 -3.90 9.31 -16.77
CA ALA A 27 -4.90 8.87 -15.80
C ALA A 27 -5.12 7.36 -15.87
N PHE A 28 -5.20 6.71 -14.71
CA PHE A 28 -5.34 5.25 -14.59
C PHE A 28 -6.49 4.88 -13.65
N HIS A 29 -7.40 4.01 -14.13
CA HIS A 29 -8.45 3.40 -13.32
C HIS A 29 -8.02 2.00 -12.89
N GLY A 30 -8.09 1.71 -11.59
CA GLY A 30 -7.62 0.47 -11.00
C GLY A 30 -8.58 -0.16 -9.99
N HIS A 31 -9.72 -0.69 -10.48
CA HIS A 31 -10.70 -1.39 -9.64
C HIS A 31 -10.27 -2.83 -9.31
N GLY A 32 -10.97 -3.44 -8.34
CA GLY A 32 -10.84 -4.85 -7.98
C GLY A 32 -9.75 -5.15 -6.95
N SER A 33 -9.32 -6.41 -6.89
CA SER A 33 -8.40 -6.92 -5.87
C SER A 33 -7.00 -6.29 -5.93
N MET A 34 -6.26 -6.35 -4.81
CA MET A 34 -4.86 -5.90 -4.76
C MET A 34 -3.97 -6.68 -5.74
N SER A 35 -4.21 -7.97 -5.95
CA SER A 35 -3.45 -8.78 -6.91
C SER A 35 -3.63 -8.28 -8.35
N SER A 36 -4.88 -8.01 -8.76
CA SER A 36 -5.18 -7.44 -10.08
C SER A 36 -4.55 -6.06 -10.24
N TYR A 37 -4.69 -5.22 -9.22
CA TYR A 37 -4.12 -3.87 -9.20
C TYR A 37 -2.61 -3.87 -9.36
N ARG A 38 -1.91 -4.70 -8.59
CA ARG A 38 -0.45 -4.89 -8.69
C ARG A 38 -0.02 -5.28 -10.10
N HIS A 39 -0.72 -6.24 -10.70
CA HIS A 39 -0.42 -6.66 -12.08
C HIS A 39 -0.55 -5.50 -13.08
N GLN A 40 -1.60 -4.71 -12.96
CA GLN A 40 -1.86 -3.56 -13.85
C GLN A 40 -0.80 -2.46 -13.66
N ILE A 41 -0.47 -2.09 -12.42
CA ILE A 41 0.55 -1.07 -12.14
C ILE A 41 1.93 -1.53 -12.61
N ASN A 42 2.33 -2.77 -12.34
CA ASN A 42 3.61 -3.30 -12.82
C ASN A 42 3.71 -3.25 -14.34
N ARG A 43 2.63 -3.59 -15.04
CA ARG A 43 2.55 -3.48 -16.49
C ARG A 43 2.67 -2.02 -16.95
N LEU A 44 1.91 -1.11 -16.34
CA LEU A 44 1.96 0.33 -16.63
C LEU A 44 3.38 0.88 -16.48
N VAL A 45 4.01 0.65 -15.33
CA VAL A 45 5.36 1.15 -15.02
C VAL A 45 6.41 0.56 -15.98
N LYS A 46 6.31 -0.74 -16.27
CA LYS A 46 7.18 -1.41 -17.26
C LYS A 46 7.06 -0.77 -18.64
N MET A 47 5.83 -0.64 -19.15
CA MET A 47 5.59 -0.05 -20.49
C MET A 47 6.07 1.39 -20.58
N ARG A 48 5.80 2.22 -19.56
CA ARG A 48 6.26 3.61 -19.50
C ARG A 48 7.78 3.70 -19.60
N ARG A 49 8.50 2.84 -18.87
CA ARG A 49 9.96 2.76 -18.92
C ARG A 49 10.46 2.32 -20.30
N GLU A 50 9.87 1.28 -20.89
CA GLU A 50 10.27 0.76 -22.19
C GLU A 50 10.01 1.73 -23.34
N LEU A 51 8.96 2.55 -23.23
CA LEU A 51 8.59 3.56 -24.21
C LEU A 51 9.24 4.95 -23.93
N GLY A 52 10.00 5.10 -22.85
CA GLY A 52 10.59 6.37 -22.46
C GLY A 52 9.53 7.47 -22.21
N ILE A 53 8.43 7.12 -21.50
CA ILE A 53 7.35 8.05 -21.18
C ILE A 53 7.66 8.73 -19.83
N GLU A 54 7.93 10.02 -19.88
CA GLU A 54 8.23 10.85 -18.69
C GLU A 54 6.98 11.47 -18.07
N ALA A 55 5.90 11.71 -18.88
CA ALA A 55 4.65 12.26 -18.37
C ALA A 55 4.20 11.51 -17.12
N PRO A 56 3.88 12.19 -16.00
CA PRO A 56 3.47 11.56 -14.77
C PRO A 56 2.18 10.75 -14.93
N TRP A 57 1.90 9.87 -13.97
CA TRP A 57 0.65 9.14 -13.96
C TRP A 57 -0.11 9.32 -12.63
N TYR A 58 -1.41 9.18 -12.71
CA TYR A 58 -2.33 9.43 -11.63
C TYR A 58 -3.34 8.29 -11.50
N ALA A 59 -3.42 7.68 -10.34
CA ALA A 59 -4.46 6.70 -10.01
C ALA A 59 -5.75 7.45 -9.66
N ASN A 60 -6.44 7.96 -10.68
CA ASN A 60 -7.55 8.88 -10.53
C ASN A 60 -8.88 8.22 -10.15
N GLU A 61 -8.98 6.89 -10.29
CA GLU A 61 -10.14 6.13 -9.85
C GLU A 61 -9.73 4.71 -9.46
N THR A 62 -9.80 4.41 -8.17
CA THR A 62 -9.49 3.08 -7.64
C THR A 62 -10.55 2.66 -6.66
N ALA A 63 -10.95 1.39 -6.70
CA ALA A 63 -11.94 0.88 -5.78
C ALA A 63 -11.89 -0.64 -5.62
N ILE A 64 -12.58 -1.11 -4.60
CA ILE A 64 -13.13 -2.46 -4.47
C ILE A 64 -14.39 -2.35 -3.62
N SER A 65 -15.47 -3.03 -4.03
CA SER A 65 -16.71 -3.02 -3.27
C SER A 65 -16.58 -3.89 -2.01
N ALA A 66 -17.13 -3.40 -0.90
CA ALA A 66 -17.14 -4.13 0.37
C ALA A 66 -18.05 -5.38 0.35
N ILE A 67 -18.98 -5.49 -0.60
CA ILE A 67 -19.96 -6.57 -0.67
C ILE A 67 -19.33 -7.98 -0.71
N LEU A 68 -18.21 -8.12 -1.43
CA LEU A 68 -17.56 -9.42 -1.64
C LEU A 68 -16.52 -9.76 -0.57
N ILE A 69 -16.04 -8.78 0.16
CA ILE A 69 -14.82 -8.91 0.99
C ILE A 69 -14.98 -8.38 2.40
N GLY A 70 -16.06 -7.65 2.69
CA GLY A 70 -16.26 -6.94 3.95
C GLY A 70 -15.51 -5.61 4.05
N GLU A 71 -15.96 -4.73 4.95
CA GLU A 71 -15.43 -3.37 5.10
C GLU A 71 -13.97 -3.33 5.58
N MET A 72 -13.59 -4.23 6.48
CA MET A 72 -12.20 -4.30 6.96
C MET A 72 -11.24 -4.64 5.82
N LYS A 73 -11.60 -5.62 4.97
CA LYS A 73 -10.77 -5.98 3.82
C LYS A 73 -10.75 -4.88 2.75
N GLN A 74 -11.85 -4.16 2.56
CA GLN A 74 -11.89 -2.97 1.72
C GLN A 74 -10.88 -1.92 2.21
N ALA A 75 -10.84 -1.66 3.51
CA ALA A 75 -9.93 -0.72 4.14
C ALA A 75 -8.45 -1.13 4.02
N GLU A 76 -8.13 -2.42 4.22
CA GLU A 76 -6.78 -2.95 4.00
C GLU A 76 -6.33 -2.77 2.54
N ILE A 77 -7.21 -3.07 1.58
CA ILE A 77 -6.90 -2.92 0.15
C ILE A 77 -6.74 -1.45 -0.24
N LEU A 78 -7.51 -0.54 0.35
CA LEU A 78 -7.31 0.90 0.18
C LEU A 78 -5.90 1.31 0.61
N PHE A 79 -5.48 0.94 1.83
CA PHE A 79 -4.13 1.20 2.33
C PHE A 79 -3.05 0.68 1.37
N GLN A 80 -3.19 -0.57 0.96
CA GLN A 80 -2.23 -1.23 0.07
C GLN A 80 -2.16 -0.55 -1.30
N LYS A 81 -3.29 -0.27 -1.95
CA LYS A 81 -3.34 0.40 -3.26
C LYS A 81 -2.76 1.81 -3.21
N PHE A 82 -3.10 2.58 -2.18
CA PHE A 82 -2.59 3.94 -1.99
C PHE A 82 -1.06 3.96 -1.96
N LEU A 83 -0.45 3.20 -1.05
CA LEU A 83 1.00 3.20 -0.89
C LEU A 83 1.74 2.50 -2.02
N TYR A 84 1.14 1.46 -2.62
CA TYR A 84 1.68 0.81 -3.80
C TYR A 84 1.74 1.76 -5.00
N SER A 85 0.69 2.55 -5.23
CA SER A 85 0.67 3.55 -6.29
C SER A 85 1.78 4.58 -6.10
N TRP A 86 1.91 5.10 -4.89
CA TRP A 86 2.92 6.09 -4.56
C TRP A 86 4.33 5.54 -4.71
N ALA A 87 4.59 4.34 -4.21
CA ALA A 87 5.89 3.66 -4.36
C ALA A 87 6.25 3.36 -5.83
N ASN A 88 5.26 3.32 -6.72
CA ASN A 88 5.45 3.13 -8.17
C ASN A 88 5.36 4.44 -8.99
N GLY A 89 5.42 5.59 -8.32
CA GLY A 89 5.55 6.90 -8.97
C GLY A 89 4.24 7.56 -9.39
N ALA A 90 3.10 7.17 -8.82
CA ALA A 90 1.88 7.94 -8.98
C ALA A 90 2.01 9.31 -8.33
N ILE A 91 1.57 10.37 -9.02
CA ILE A 91 1.55 11.74 -8.48
C ILE A 91 0.31 12.03 -7.64
N GLY A 92 -0.69 11.16 -7.66
CA GLY A 92 -1.91 11.27 -6.90
C GLY A 92 -2.70 9.97 -6.90
N TYR A 93 -3.68 9.90 -6.01
CA TYR A 93 -4.51 8.74 -5.79
C TYR A 93 -5.89 9.15 -5.32
N ASN A 94 -6.95 8.70 -6.00
CA ASN A 94 -8.33 8.83 -5.58
C ASN A 94 -8.97 7.47 -5.36
N TRP A 95 -9.73 7.37 -4.29
CA TRP A 95 -10.64 6.26 -4.05
C TRP A 95 -12.02 6.59 -4.63
N TYR A 96 -12.61 5.66 -5.35
CA TYR A 96 -13.99 5.69 -5.79
C TYR A 96 -14.80 4.82 -4.81
N ASP A 97 -15.68 5.42 -4.01
CA ASP A 97 -16.01 6.83 -3.96
C ASP A 97 -16.06 7.35 -2.52
N LEU A 98 -16.44 8.59 -2.32
CA LEU A 98 -16.59 9.15 -0.97
C LEU A 98 -17.79 8.53 -0.26
N ARG A 99 -18.95 8.44 -0.92
CA ARG A 99 -20.21 8.00 -0.32
C ARG A 99 -20.89 6.95 -1.20
N ASN A 100 -21.33 5.87 -0.59
CA ASN A 100 -22.09 4.82 -1.25
C ASN A 100 -23.20 5.39 -2.15
N ASP A 101 -23.33 4.91 -3.38
CA ASP A 101 -24.31 5.40 -4.35
C ASP A 101 -25.76 5.07 -3.98
N GLY A 102 -25.97 4.06 -3.13
CA GLY A 102 -27.30 3.65 -2.69
C GLY A 102 -27.30 2.91 -1.37
N PHE A 103 -28.47 2.34 -1.04
CA PHE A 103 -28.72 1.61 0.21
C PHE A 103 -28.75 0.08 0.05
N ASP A 104 -28.78 -0.42 -1.18
CA ASP A 104 -28.84 -1.88 -1.38
C ASP A 104 -27.50 -2.52 -1.02
N PRO A 105 -27.47 -3.34 0.07
CA PRO A 105 -26.24 -4.00 0.51
C PRO A 105 -25.78 -5.10 -0.46
N ASN A 106 -26.60 -5.47 -1.44
CA ASN A 106 -26.27 -6.48 -2.44
C ASN A 106 -25.88 -5.88 -3.80
N ALA A 107 -26.05 -4.58 -3.99
CA ALA A 107 -25.63 -3.90 -5.21
C ALA A 107 -24.15 -3.51 -5.15
N ASN A 108 -23.37 -3.99 -6.11
CA ASN A 108 -21.92 -3.71 -6.15
C ASN A 108 -21.61 -2.22 -6.10
N GLU A 109 -22.28 -1.42 -6.92
CA GLU A 109 -22.08 0.02 -7.03
C GLU A 109 -22.46 0.79 -5.74
N HIS A 110 -23.35 0.25 -4.93
CA HIS A 110 -23.77 0.85 -3.67
C HIS A 110 -22.79 0.64 -2.51
N ASN A 111 -21.64 -0.04 -2.72
CA ASN A 111 -20.76 -0.47 -1.63
C ASN A 111 -19.28 -0.09 -1.81
N PHE A 112 -18.96 0.85 -2.69
CA PHE A 112 -17.59 1.35 -2.89
C PHE A 112 -17.19 2.43 -1.89
N GLY A 113 -18.14 3.20 -1.37
CA GLY A 113 -17.91 4.41 -0.58
C GLY A 113 -17.01 4.25 0.63
N LEU A 114 -16.34 5.33 0.99
CA LEU A 114 -15.65 5.50 2.27
C LEU A 114 -16.64 5.67 3.42
N ILE A 115 -17.82 6.24 3.12
CA ILE A 115 -18.94 6.39 4.04
C ILE A 115 -20.19 5.74 3.45
N THR A 116 -21.14 5.39 4.31
CA THR A 116 -22.44 4.85 3.87
C THR A 116 -23.31 5.91 3.21
N ARG A 117 -24.41 5.49 2.59
CA ARG A 117 -25.36 6.42 1.95
C ARG A 117 -25.98 7.41 2.94
N ASP A 118 -26.13 7.05 4.21
CA ASP A 118 -26.62 7.86 5.32
C ASP A 118 -25.51 8.53 6.15
N PHE A 119 -24.33 8.71 5.53
CA PHE A 119 -23.19 9.45 6.08
C PHE A 119 -22.50 8.82 7.30
N GLN A 120 -22.64 7.50 7.52
CA GLN A 120 -21.86 6.83 8.56
C GLN A 120 -20.46 6.49 8.04
N PRO A 121 -19.39 6.77 8.80
CA PRO A 121 -18.04 6.43 8.39
C PRO A 121 -17.84 4.90 8.39
N LYS A 122 -17.29 4.37 7.31
CA LYS A 122 -16.84 2.97 7.21
C LYS A 122 -15.39 2.84 7.66
N ALA A 123 -14.91 1.60 7.87
CA ALA A 123 -13.51 1.34 8.18
C ALA A 123 -12.54 2.00 7.18
N ALA A 124 -12.89 1.99 5.90
CA ALA A 124 -12.09 2.60 4.84
C ALA A 124 -11.92 4.13 5.01
N TYR A 125 -12.93 4.84 5.56
CA TYR A 125 -12.81 6.28 5.86
C TYR A 125 -11.77 6.56 6.93
N ALA A 126 -11.80 5.78 8.03
CA ALA A 126 -10.83 5.93 9.11
C ALA A 126 -9.39 5.66 8.62
N VAL A 127 -9.20 4.61 7.82
CA VAL A 127 -7.91 4.27 7.21
C VAL A 127 -7.43 5.36 6.26
N TYR A 128 -8.30 5.91 5.41
CA TYR A 128 -7.94 6.99 4.50
C TYR A 128 -7.48 8.24 5.27
N ASN A 129 -8.18 8.59 6.34
CA ASN A 129 -7.81 9.70 7.21
C ASN A 129 -6.46 9.47 7.92
N ALA A 130 -6.24 8.27 8.45
CA ALA A 130 -4.98 7.90 9.08
C ALA A 130 -3.79 7.97 8.10
N LEU A 131 -3.98 7.47 6.87
CA LEU A 131 -2.99 7.60 5.79
C LEU A 131 -2.69 9.05 5.45
N ALA A 132 -3.72 9.86 5.25
CA ALA A 132 -3.57 11.28 4.93
C ALA A 132 -2.79 12.03 6.03
N GLY A 133 -3.01 11.68 7.30
CA GLY A 133 -2.28 12.23 8.44
C GLY A 133 -0.82 11.77 8.49
N ALA A 134 -0.59 10.45 8.42
CA ALA A 134 0.75 9.88 8.58
C ALA A 134 1.68 10.16 7.40
N TYR A 135 1.15 10.13 6.17
CA TYR A 135 1.95 10.22 4.94
C TYR A 135 1.90 11.59 4.26
N ARG A 136 1.26 12.58 4.88
CA ARG A 136 1.23 13.95 4.32
C ARG A 136 2.63 14.45 4.05
N GLU A 137 2.90 14.85 2.81
CA GLU A 137 4.21 15.32 2.33
C GLU A 137 5.36 14.30 2.48
N ALA A 138 5.05 13.03 2.76
CA ALA A 138 6.07 12.00 2.82
C ALA A 138 6.68 11.76 1.43
N LYS A 139 7.95 11.37 1.38
CA LYS A 139 8.65 11.05 0.14
C LYS A 139 9.01 9.57 0.12
N PHE A 140 8.64 8.87 -0.94
CA PHE A 140 9.07 7.50 -1.16
C PHE A 140 10.59 7.45 -1.31
N LEU A 141 11.25 6.53 -0.61
CA LEU A 141 12.69 6.32 -0.67
C LEU A 141 13.04 5.07 -1.46
N ARG A 142 12.51 3.92 -1.03
CA ARG A 142 12.80 2.62 -1.65
C ARG A 142 11.83 1.54 -1.20
N THR A 143 11.78 0.46 -1.98
CA THR A 143 11.20 -0.81 -1.55
C THR A 143 12.20 -1.55 -0.66
N MET A 144 11.76 -2.05 0.49
CA MET A 144 12.53 -2.92 1.39
C MET A 144 12.25 -4.38 1.02
N ARG A 145 13.30 -5.22 0.99
CA ARG A 145 13.20 -6.60 0.50
C ARG A 145 13.42 -7.60 1.62
N PHE A 146 12.37 -7.92 2.36
CA PHE A 146 12.42 -8.94 3.41
C PHE A 146 12.29 -10.38 2.87
N GLY A 147 11.98 -10.54 1.59
CA GLY A 147 11.75 -11.85 0.95
C GLY A 147 10.33 -12.38 1.09
N GLY A 148 10.05 -13.50 0.45
CA GLY A 148 8.76 -14.19 0.49
C GLY A 148 7.59 -13.34 -0.01
N SER A 149 6.50 -13.39 0.73
CA SER A 149 5.24 -12.70 0.45
C SER A 149 5.13 -11.29 1.09
N VAL A 150 6.20 -10.79 1.71
CA VAL A 150 6.19 -9.48 2.38
C VAL A 150 6.37 -8.36 1.37
N GLU A 151 5.45 -7.40 1.40
CA GLU A 151 5.61 -6.10 0.74
C GLU A 151 5.95 -5.04 1.77
N ALA A 152 6.96 -4.23 1.47
CA ALA A 152 7.45 -3.21 2.38
C ALA A 152 8.00 -1.99 1.62
N PHE A 153 7.51 -0.79 1.96
CA PHE A 153 7.83 0.47 1.30
C PHE A 153 8.31 1.48 2.32
N LEU A 154 9.51 2.00 2.12
CA LEU A 154 10.12 3.00 3.00
C LEU A 154 9.87 4.40 2.46
N PHE A 155 9.36 5.26 3.33
CA PHE A 155 9.14 6.68 3.07
C PHE A 155 9.88 7.52 4.11
N LYS A 156 10.12 8.79 3.79
CA LYS A 156 10.58 9.82 4.72
C LYS A 156 9.45 10.79 4.97
N ALA A 157 9.01 10.91 6.22
CA ALA A 157 8.00 11.87 6.63
C ALA A 157 8.54 13.31 6.60
N LYS A 158 7.65 14.30 6.65
CA LYS A 158 8.00 15.72 6.68
C LYS A 158 8.90 16.08 7.87
N ASP A 159 8.70 15.46 9.02
CA ASP A 159 9.49 15.66 10.25
C ASP A 159 10.83 14.94 10.26
N GLY A 160 11.17 14.25 9.16
CA GLY A 160 12.44 13.57 8.97
C GLY A 160 12.44 12.10 9.44
N ARG A 161 11.44 11.65 10.20
CA ARG A 161 11.31 10.25 10.60
C ARG A 161 11.04 9.35 9.39
N LEU A 162 11.37 8.08 9.51
CA LEU A 162 11.08 7.09 8.48
C LEU A 162 9.75 6.41 8.76
N LEU A 163 9.01 6.12 7.70
CA LEU A 163 7.76 5.38 7.72
C LEU A 163 7.95 4.13 6.85
N LEU A 164 7.86 2.96 7.45
CA LEU A 164 7.87 1.68 6.75
C LEU A 164 6.46 1.13 6.72
N ALA A 165 5.80 1.23 5.57
CA ALA A 165 4.56 0.51 5.33
C ALA A 165 4.88 -0.96 5.05
N VAL A 166 4.24 -1.89 5.75
CA VAL A 166 4.56 -3.31 5.62
C VAL A 166 3.33 -4.20 5.83
N TRP A 167 3.24 -5.27 5.03
CA TRP A 167 2.23 -6.33 5.17
C TRP A 167 2.70 -7.64 4.55
N ASN A 168 2.04 -8.73 4.93
CA ASN A 168 2.23 -10.06 4.37
C ASN A 168 1.07 -10.41 3.43
N ASN A 169 1.39 -10.89 2.22
CA ASN A 169 0.40 -11.32 1.22
C ASN A 169 0.07 -12.82 1.28
N ASP A 170 0.73 -13.60 2.14
CA ASP A 170 0.46 -15.03 2.28
C ASP A 170 -0.83 -15.25 3.09
N PRO A 171 -1.88 -15.83 2.49
CA PRO A 171 -3.13 -16.10 3.20
C PRO A 171 -2.99 -17.24 4.23
N GLY A 172 -1.99 -18.09 4.11
CA GLY A 172 -1.72 -19.22 5.01
C GLY A 172 -0.85 -18.86 6.21
N CYS A 173 -0.37 -17.59 6.30
CA CYS A 173 0.54 -17.18 7.36
C CYS A 173 0.02 -15.95 8.11
N ASP A 174 -0.25 -16.09 9.41
CA ASP A 174 -0.76 -14.99 10.25
C ASP A 174 0.29 -13.92 10.58
N GLY A 175 1.53 -14.14 10.19
CA GLY A 175 2.58 -13.13 10.27
C GLY A 175 3.98 -13.69 10.23
N ILE A 176 4.84 -12.92 9.57
CA ILE A 176 6.24 -13.24 9.34
C ILE A 176 7.09 -12.37 10.27
N PRO A 177 7.97 -12.95 11.11
CA PRO A 177 8.90 -12.17 11.91
C PRO A 177 9.93 -11.51 10.99
N LEU A 178 10.11 -10.21 11.17
CA LEU A 178 11.04 -9.39 10.41
C LEU A 178 12.01 -8.71 11.37
N CYS A 179 13.22 -8.46 10.90
CA CYS A 179 14.23 -7.71 11.63
C CYS A 179 14.70 -6.52 10.80
N LEU A 180 14.78 -5.35 11.44
CA LEU A 180 15.44 -4.15 10.92
C LEU A 180 16.62 -3.80 11.79
N SER A 181 17.75 -3.46 11.18
CA SER A 181 18.93 -2.93 11.86
C SER A 181 19.23 -1.49 11.43
N GLY A 182 20.01 -0.77 12.23
CA GLY A 182 20.40 0.62 11.95
C GLY A 182 19.45 1.67 12.57
N ILE A 183 18.59 1.28 13.52
CA ILE A 183 17.70 2.20 14.22
C ILE A 183 18.48 2.98 15.26
N SER A 184 18.33 4.31 15.26
CA SER A 184 19.08 5.21 16.15
C SER A 184 18.30 5.67 17.38
N GLY A 185 16.98 5.57 17.34
CA GLY A 185 16.09 6.07 18.38
C GLY A 185 14.85 5.20 18.55
N GLN A 186 13.70 5.85 18.68
CA GLN A 186 12.43 5.19 18.96
C GLN A 186 11.84 4.51 17.71
N ALA A 187 11.04 3.48 17.96
CA ALA A 187 10.22 2.82 16.96
C ALA A 187 8.78 2.68 17.47
N GLU A 188 7.82 2.87 16.59
CA GLU A 188 6.40 2.80 16.89
C GLU A 188 5.67 2.08 15.75
N VAL A 189 4.68 1.28 16.09
CA VAL A 189 3.72 0.78 15.10
C VAL A 189 2.49 1.68 15.08
N ILE A 190 2.06 2.04 13.90
CA ILE A 190 0.80 2.74 13.63
C ILE A 190 -0.09 1.72 12.92
N ASP A 191 -1.21 1.36 13.53
CA ASP A 191 -2.19 0.46 12.92
C ASP A 191 -2.96 1.13 11.78
N LEU A 192 -3.87 0.39 11.15
CA LEU A 192 -4.70 0.90 10.04
C LEU A 192 -5.53 2.13 10.43
N PHE A 193 -5.91 2.26 11.68
CA PHE A 193 -6.77 3.34 12.19
C PHE A 193 -5.99 4.53 12.77
N GLY A 194 -4.65 4.45 12.76
CA GLY A 194 -3.78 5.50 13.26
C GLY A 194 -3.46 5.38 14.75
N ASN A 195 -3.83 4.29 15.43
CA ASN A 195 -3.41 4.05 16.82
C ASN A 195 -1.92 3.74 16.85
N VAL A 196 -1.23 4.33 17.83
CA VAL A 196 0.23 4.27 17.94
C VAL A 196 0.60 3.42 19.16
N THR A 197 1.51 2.48 18.97
CA THR A 197 2.09 1.66 20.03
C THR A 197 3.61 1.65 19.91
N SER A 198 4.32 1.89 21.00
CA SER A 198 5.79 1.84 21.04
C SER A 198 6.31 0.42 20.81
N LEU A 199 7.40 0.30 20.07
CA LEU A 199 8.09 -0.96 19.83
C LEU A 199 9.47 -0.95 20.50
N PRO A 200 9.90 -2.04 21.14
CA PRO A 200 11.20 -2.11 21.79
C PRO A 200 12.32 -2.21 20.75
N VAL A 201 13.25 -1.26 20.78
CA VAL A 201 14.50 -1.31 20.01
C VAL A 201 15.61 -1.81 20.92
N ARG A 202 16.35 -2.86 20.48
CA ARG A 202 17.48 -3.44 21.24
C ARG A 202 18.73 -3.44 20.37
N SER A 203 19.82 -2.86 20.86
CA SER A 203 21.11 -2.83 20.13
C SER A 203 20.97 -2.35 18.69
N ARG A 204 20.17 -1.29 18.47
CA ARG A 204 19.85 -0.73 17.15
C ARG A 204 19.07 -1.67 16.23
N ASN A 205 18.44 -2.72 16.78
CA ASN A 205 17.60 -3.65 16.03
C ASN A 205 16.16 -3.58 16.50
N LEU A 206 15.25 -3.74 15.58
CA LEU A 206 13.83 -3.90 15.79
C LEU A 206 13.38 -5.25 15.22
N ILE A 207 12.76 -6.06 16.06
CA ILE A 207 12.08 -7.29 15.63
C ILE A 207 10.59 -7.05 15.75
N PHE A 208 9.87 -7.30 14.67
CA PHE A 208 8.42 -7.13 14.61
C PHE A 208 7.79 -8.16 13.69
N LYS A 209 6.47 -8.30 13.74
CA LYS A 209 5.73 -9.28 12.94
C LYS A 209 4.96 -8.56 11.84
N ALA A 210 5.23 -8.88 10.58
CA ALA A 210 4.41 -8.44 9.45
C ALA A 210 3.19 -9.36 9.34
N GLY A 211 2.03 -8.86 9.72
CA GLY A 211 0.74 -9.53 9.59
C GLY A 211 0.13 -9.35 8.20
N ARG A 212 -1.05 -9.95 8.00
CA ARG A 212 -1.87 -9.75 6.79
C ARG A 212 -2.49 -8.35 6.76
N SER A 213 -2.89 -7.83 7.92
CA SER A 213 -3.32 -6.45 8.06
C SER A 213 -2.12 -5.52 7.94
N PRO A 214 -2.14 -4.54 7.03
CA PRO A 214 -1.05 -3.60 6.86
C PRO A 214 -0.82 -2.74 8.11
N VAL A 215 0.44 -2.41 8.36
CA VAL A 215 0.82 -1.45 9.40
C VAL A 215 1.88 -0.49 8.87
N THR A 216 2.05 0.63 9.57
CA THR A 216 3.19 1.53 9.38
C THR A 216 4.11 1.45 10.59
N ILE A 217 5.38 1.15 10.39
CA ILE A 217 6.40 1.28 11.43
C ILE A 217 7.05 2.65 11.27
N ARG A 218 6.91 3.51 12.27
CA ARG A 218 7.56 4.82 12.34
C ARG A 218 8.87 4.73 13.10
N LEU A 219 9.96 5.20 12.50
CA LEU A 219 11.32 4.96 12.96
C LEU A 219 12.12 6.25 13.07
N GLU A 220 12.93 6.34 14.11
CA GLU A 220 14.06 7.27 14.17
C GLU A 220 15.32 6.54 13.71
N ALA A 221 15.71 6.76 12.46
CA ALA A 221 16.86 6.12 11.84
C ALA A 221 17.39 6.95 10.66
N ASN A 222 18.65 6.73 10.31
CA ASN A 222 19.19 7.19 9.03
C ASN A 222 18.80 6.17 7.94
N ALA A 223 18.14 6.64 6.88
CA ALA A 223 17.68 5.77 5.79
C ALA A 223 18.81 4.97 5.10
N ALA A 224 20.04 5.54 5.06
CA ALA A 224 21.21 4.86 4.48
C ALA A 224 21.76 3.73 5.37
N GLU A 225 21.55 3.83 6.69
CA GLU A 225 21.99 2.83 7.67
C GLU A 225 20.96 1.73 7.91
N LEU A 226 19.69 1.98 7.54
CA LEU A 226 18.60 1.03 7.76
C LEU A 226 18.74 -0.15 6.80
N LYS A 227 18.85 -1.36 7.36
CA LYS A 227 18.98 -2.61 6.60
C LYS A 227 17.88 -3.59 7.00
N GLU A 228 17.31 -4.24 6.01
CA GLU A 228 16.51 -5.44 6.21
C GLU A 228 17.43 -6.64 6.50
N ALA A 229 17.19 -7.34 7.59
CA ALA A 229 17.92 -8.56 7.94
C ALA A 229 17.14 -9.80 7.49
N GLY A 230 16.95 -9.95 6.18
CA GLY A 230 16.29 -11.14 5.60
C GLY A 230 17.09 -12.43 5.72
N GLU A 231 18.36 -12.38 6.13
CA GLU A 231 19.21 -13.57 6.30
C GLU A 231 19.20 -14.13 7.73
N PHE A 232 18.77 -13.37 8.73
CA PHE A 232 18.74 -13.86 10.12
C PHE A 232 17.79 -15.05 10.33
N LEU A 233 16.76 -15.20 9.51
CA LEU A 233 15.81 -16.31 9.59
C LEU A 233 16.36 -17.62 8.96
N LYS A 234 17.38 -17.55 8.12
CA LYS A 234 18.04 -18.74 7.54
C LYS A 234 19.00 -19.41 8.51
N SER A 235 19.46 -18.73 9.55
CA SER A 235 20.46 -19.24 10.50
C SER A 235 19.90 -19.94 11.73
N GLY A 236 18.59 -20.15 11.82
CA GLY A 236 17.98 -20.97 12.89
C GLY A 236 18.07 -20.38 14.31
N LEU A 237 18.43 -19.11 14.47
CA LEU A 237 18.40 -18.43 15.77
C LEU A 237 16.97 -18.03 16.12
N VAL A 238 16.23 -18.97 16.69
CA VAL A 238 14.95 -18.70 17.34
C VAL A 238 15.23 -18.02 18.68
N PHE A 239 15.04 -16.71 18.75
CA PHE A 239 14.97 -16.05 20.04
C PHE A 239 13.59 -16.35 20.65
N SER A 240 13.53 -17.23 21.63
CA SER A 240 12.37 -17.40 22.48
C SER A 240 12.17 -16.14 23.30
N VAL A 241 11.16 -15.36 22.98
CA VAL A 241 10.67 -14.28 23.85
C VAL A 241 9.81 -14.97 24.91
N THR A 242 10.35 -15.19 26.10
CA THR A 242 9.56 -15.54 27.28
C THR A 242 8.81 -14.26 27.72
N PRO A 243 7.48 -14.32 27.90
CA PRO A 243 6.76 -13.21 28.54
C PRO A 243 7.20 -13.15 30.01
N GLY A 244 7.67 -11.99 30.44
CA GLY A 244 7.83 -11.64 31.84
C GLY A 244 6.61 -10.91 32.32
#